data_ca0f758a4c92052fb0826d66874ba40e
#
_entry.id   ca0f758a4c92052fb0826d66874ba40e
#
_cell.length_a   1.000
_cell.length_b   1.000
_cell.length_c   1.000
_cell.angle_alpha   90.00
_cell.angle_beta   90.00
_cell.angle_gamma   90.00
#
_symmetry.space_group_name_H-M   'P 1'
#
loop_
_entity.id
_entity.type
_entity.pdbx_description
1 polymer ?
#
loop_
_entity_poly.entity_id
_entity_poly.type
_entity_poly.pdbx_seq_one_letter_code
_entity_poly.pdbx_strand_id
1 'polypeptide(L)'
;DFISSDDPTAWRSGDVLAYDRYIKAYDFYAGLGLYSVDGSGLPIMVCVSYCDFNGLPVDNAGYCGIKYGWAIFGASDVNYFSEAVDVVGHEFTHGVTSSSAVGNYYANASGAINEAYSDIMGNLCEMMGGYTSDTEWLVGENSGYIFRSMSSPMDYKQPVKLGGTYYMPPTDTPSPEENDLGGVHQNSSLLAQMAYILYKAGMSLDEERSLWLTSIELLTPTVGYKEVHAALLMSVDINGLDARYKDVLTEAFRAADMI
;
A
#
# COMPACT_ATOMS: atom_id res chain seq x y z
N ASP A 1 8.69 -22.25 14.09
CA ASP A 1 8.23 -23.55 13.59
C ASP A 1 7.53 -23.35 12.27
N PHE A 2 7.98 -24.02 11.21
CA PHE A 2 7.24 -24.02 9.95
C PHE A 2 6.02 -24.93 10.12
N ILE A 3 4.82 -24.37 9.98
CA ILE A 3 3.61 -25.16 9.86
C ILE A 3 3.44 -25.42 8.37
N SER A 4 3.85 -26.59 7.92
CA SER A 4 3.54 -27.09 6.58
C SER A 4 2.57 -28.25 6.74
N SER A 5 1.30 -27.96 6.64
CA SER A 5 0.25 -28.96 6.65
C SER A 5 -0.80 -28.59 5.65
N ASP A 6 -1.19 -29.54 4.80
CA ASP A 6 -2.35 -29.41 3.92
C ASP A 6 -3.68 -29.49 4.71
N ASP A 7 -3.59 -29.74 6.02
CA ASP A 7 -4.74 -29.77 6.92
C ASP A 7 -4.85 -28.46 7.71
N PRO A 8 -5.78 -27.56 7.36
CA PRO A 8 -5.95 -26.29 8.07
C PRO A 8 -6.36 -26.45 9.53
N THR A 9 -6.82 -27.63 9.96
CA THR A 9 -7.15 -27.90 11.38
C THR A 9 -5.90 -28.05 12.24
N ALA A 10 -4.72 -28.24 11.64
CA ALA A 10 -3.43 -28.28 12.32
C ALA A 10 -2.84 -26.89 12.58
N TRP A 11 -3.45 -25.82 12.03
CA TRP A 11 -2.97 -24.46 12.14
C TRP A 11 -3.55 -23.75 13.38
N ARG A 12 -2.80 -22.82 13.95
CA ARG A 12 -3.32 -21.93 14.98
C ARG A 12 -4.34 -20.96 14.36
N SER A 13 -5.26 -20.45 15.16
CA SER A 13 -6.31 -19.54 14.67
C SER A 13 -5.74 -18.30 13.96
N GLY A 14 -4.67 -17.72 14.47
CA GLY A 14 -3.99 -16.58 13.83
C GLY A 14 -3.33 -16.93 12.48
N ASP A 15 -2.81 -18.16 12.33
CA ASP A 15 -2.21 -18.60 11.06
C ASP A 15 -3.30 -18.77 9.98
N VAL A 16 -4.46 -19.33 10.37
CA VAL A 16 -5.62 -19.46 9.47
C VAL A 16 -6.14 -18.09 9.03
N LEU A 17 -6.20 -17.14 9.95
CA LEU A 17 -6.67 -15.81 9.68
C LEU A 17 -5.72 -15.06 8.74
N ALA A 18 -4.41 -15.13 8.99
CA ALA A 18 -3.40 -14.54 8.12
C ALA A 18 -3.45 -15.12 6.70
N TYR A 19 -3.65 -16.44 6.58
CA TYR A 19 -3.82 -17.08 5.28
C TYR A 19 -5.07 -16.56 4.56
N ASP A 20 -6.22 -16.48 5.25
CA ASP A 20 -7.46 -15.94 4.68
C ASP A 20 -7.24 -14.50 4.17
N ARG A 21 -6.62 -13.62 4.97
CA ARG A 21 -6.34 -12.24 4.57
C ARG A 21 -5.42 -12.17 3.36
N TYR A 22 -4.42 -13.03 3.31
CA TYR A 22 -3.50 -13.09 2.17
C TYR A 22 -4.18 -13.56 0.88
N ILE A 23 -5.09 -14.55 0.97
CA ILE A 23 -5.90 -14.98 -0.18
C ILE A 23 -6.80 -13.84 -0.67
N LYS A 24 -7.35 -13.00 0.23
CA LYS A 24 -8.14 -11.84 -0.18
C LYS A 24 -7.31 -10.83 -1.00
N ALA A 25 -6.09 -10.53 -0.53
CA ALA A 25 -5.18 -9.68 -1.30
C ALA A 25 -4.84 -10.31 -2.66
N TYR A 26 -4.57 -11.62 -2.70
CA TYR A 26 -4.36 -12.33 -3.95
C TYR A 26 -5.56 -12.23 -4.90
N ASP A 27 -6.78 -12.53 -4.42
CA ASP A 27 -8.01 -12.51 -5.22
C ASP A 27 -8.32 -11.09 -5.73
N PHE A 28 -8.02 -10.07 -4.92
CA PHE A 28 -8.17 -8.67 -5.31
C PHE A 28 -7.36 -8.35 -6.57
N TYR A 29 -6.10 -8.78 -6.64
CA TYR A 29 -5.24 -8.59 -7.81
C TYR A 29 -5.58 -9.55 -8.95
N ALA A 30 -5.87 -10.80 -8.65
CA ALA A 30 -6.26 -11.80 -9.64
C ALA A 30 -7.54 -11.40 -10.39
N GLY A 31 -8.46 -10.70 -9.74
CA GLY A 31 -9.64 -10.11 -10.37
C GLY A 31 -9.33 -9.08 -11.47
N LEU A 32 -8.11 -8.56 -11.53
CA LEU A 32 -7.59 -7.69 -12.60
C LEU A 32 -6.65 -8.43 -13.57
N GLY A 33 -6.52 -9.76 -13.43
CA GLY A 33 -5.63 -10.56 -14.27
C GLY A 33 -4.17 -10.63 -13.79
N LEU A 34 -3.85 -10.02 -12.63
CA LEU A 34 -2.52 -10.11 -12.04
C LEU A 34 -2.46 -11.29 -11.05
N TYR A 35 -1.92 -12.41 -11.49
CA TYR A 35 -1.78 -13.61 -10.68
C TYR A 35 -0.50 -13.56 -9.83
N SER A 36 -0.66 -13.47 -8.49
CA SER A 36 0.42 -13.17 -7.55
C SER A 36 1.05 -11.79 -7.78
N VAL A 37 2.14 -11.49 -7.12
CA VAL A 37 2.82 -10.19 -7.16
C VAL A 37 3.57 -9.93 -8.47
N ASP A 38 3.90 -10.98 -9.23
CA ASP A 38 4.68 -10.91 -10.47
C ASP A 38 3.85 -11.16 -11.74
N GLY A 39 2.54 -11.36 -11.59
CA GLY A 39 1.65 -11.72 -12.70
C GLY A 39 1.82 -13.15 -13.22
N SER A 40 2.75 -13.93 -12.66
CA SER A 40 3.12 -15.28 -13.14
C SER A 40 2.90 -16.39 -12.12
N GLY A 41 2.33 -16.06 -10.97
CA GLY A 41 2.04 -17.02 -9.91
C GLY A 41 3.23 -17.33 -9.01
N LEU A 42 4.11 -16.35 -8.76
CA LEU A 42 5.23 -16.49 -7.83
C LEU A 42 4.70 -16.97 -6.45
N PRO A 43 5.23 -18.07 -5.90
CA PRO A 43 4.90 -18.50 -4.55
C PRO A 43 5.36 -17.46 -3.52
N ILE A 44 4.50 -17.12 -2.57
CA ILE A 44 4.82 -16.18 -1.50
C ILE A 44 4.82 -16.90 -0.17
N MET A 45 5.88 -16.67 0.60
CA MET A 45 5.97 -17.16 1.97
C MET A 45 5.43 -16.11 2.93
N VAL A 46 4.46 -16.47 3.76
CA VAL A 46 3.89 -15.59 4.77
C VAL A 46 4.38 -16.03 6.13
N CYS A 47 5.08 -15.14 6.85
CA CYS A 47 5.54 -15.36 8.21
C CYS A 47 4.71 -14.51 9.16
N VAL A 48 4.02 -15.14 10.09
CA VAL A 48 3.22 -14.47 11.14
C VAL A 48 3.90 -14.57 12.49
N SER A 49 3.56 -13.67 13.41
CA SER A 49 4.17 -13.57 14.74
C SER A 49 5.71 -13.49 14.65
N TYR A 50 6.18 -12.70 13.69
CA TYR A 50 7.61 -12.55 13.45
C TYR A 50 8.32 -11.93 14.66
N CYS A 51 9.46 -12.53 15.02
CA CYS A 51 10.30 -12.09 16.14
C CYS A 51 11.70 -11.73 15.62
N ASP A 52 12.37 -10.83 16.34
CA ASP A 52 13.77 -10.49 16.10
C ASP A 52 14.73 -11.64 16.50
N PHE A 53 16.03 -11.44 16.31
CA PHE A 53 17.08 -12.43 16.66
C PHE A 53 17.15 -12.75 18.16
N ASN A 54 16.56 -11.92 19.03
CA ASN A 54 16.48 -12.13 20.47
C ASN A 54 15.17 -12.83 20.87
N GLY A 55 14.30 -13.12 19.91
CA GLY A 55 12.98 -13.71 20.13
C GLY A 55 11.95 -12.70 20.64
N LEU A 56 12.22 -11.39 20.50
CA LEU A 56 11.25 -10.36 20.85
C LEU A 56 10.29 -10.12 19.67
N PRO A 57 9.00 -9.96 19.94
CA PRO A 57 8.02 -9.63 18.90
C PRO A 57 8.41 -8.34 18.15
N VAL A 58 8.33 -8.36 16.83
CA VAL A 58 8.54 -7.19 16.00
C VAL A 58 7.19 -6.50 15.80
N ASP A 59 7.10 -5.24 16.22
CA ASP A 59 5.89 -4.41 16.10
C ASP A 59 5.88 -3.73 14.72
N ASN A 60 5.83 -4.54 13.66
CA ASN A 60 5.83 -4.08 12.27
C ASN A 60 5.35 -5.19 11.32
N ALA A 61 4.98 -4.79 10.09
CA ALA A 61 4.83 -5.68 8.95
C ALA A 61 5.84 -5.30 7.87
N GLY A 62 6.09 -6.16 6.90
CA GLY A 62 7.02 -5.87 5.82
C GLY A 62 6.97 -6.90 4.69
N TYR A 63 7.22 -6.46 3.47
CA TYR A 63 7.47 -7.32 2.33
C TYR A 63 8.97 -7.34 2.01
N CYS A 64 9.52 -8.52 1.87
CA CYS A 64 10.94 -8.72 1.59
C CYS A 64 11.13 -9.55 0.30
N GLY A 65 11.92 -9.02 -0.61
CA GLY A 65 12.50 -9.80 -1.71
C GLY A 65 11.91 -9.56 -3.10
N ILE A 66 12.84 -9.43 -4.05
CA ILE A 66 12.55 -9.30 -5.49
C ILE A 66 12.40 -10.68 -6.15
N LYS A 67 13.01 -11.71 -5.61
CA LYS A 67 13.12 -13.04 -6.25
C LYS A 67 12.31 -14.15 -5.57
N TYR A 68 12.06 -13.96 -4.30
CA TYR A 68 11.23 -14.86 -3.48
C TYR A 68 10.31 -13.96 -2.66
N GLY A 69 9.01 -14.04 -2.89
CA GLY A 69 8.05 -13.24 -2.16
C GLY A 69 8.00 -13.66 -0.68
N TRP A 70 8.36 -12.75 0.21
CA TRP A 70 8.26 -12.94 1.67
C TRP A 70 7.46 -11.79 2.24
N ALA A 71 6.33 -12.10 2.84
CA ALA A 71 5.59 -11.16 3.68
C ALA A 71 5.80 -11.56 5.14
N ILE A 72 6.20 -10.61 5.97
CA ILE A 72 6.41 -10.80 7.40
C ILE A 72 5.41 -9.95 8.17
N PHE A 73 4.77 -10.53 9.14
CA PHE A 73 3.83 -9.86 10.03
C PHE A 73 4.24 -10.13 11.47
N GLY A 74 4.68 -9.08 12.15
CA GLY A 74 4.93 -9.12 13.57
C GLY A 74 3.62 -9.10 14.36
N ALA A 75 3.74 -9.26 15.65
CA ALA A 75 2.65 -9.09 16.59
C ALA A 75 3.21 -8.59 17.93
N SER A 76 2.51 -7.66 18.54
CA SER A 76 2.72 -7.27 19.93
C SER A 76 1.57 -7.78 20.79
N ASP A 77 1.57 -7.44 22.08
CA ASP A 77 0.46 -7.79 23.00
C ASP A 77 -0.89 -7.16 22.57
N VAL A 78 -0.85 -6.16 21.71
CA VAL A 78 -2.03 -5.37 21.32
C VAL A 78 -2.22 -5.24 19.80
N ASN A 79 -1.19 -5.51 18.99
CA ASN A 79 -1.20 -5.34 17.54
C ASN A 79 -1.03 -6.68 16.84
N TYR A 80 -1.90 -6.97 15.87
CA TYR A 80 -1.90 -8.19 15.06
C TYR A 80 -1.97 -7.83 13.59
N PHE A 81 -0.83 -7.45 13.02
CA PHE A 81 -0.75 -6.90 11.64
C PHE A 81 -1.32 -7.84 10.57
N SER A 82 -1.19 -9.14 10.75
CA SER A 82 -1.75 -10.13 9.81
C SER A 82 -3.28 -10.29 9.87
N GLU A 83 -3.95 -9.63 10.82
CA GLU A 83 -5.41 -9.65 10.93
C GLU A 83 -6.07 -8.51 10.14
N ALA A 84 -5.33 -7.43 9.85
CA ALA A 84 -5.81 -6.27 9.11
C ALA A 84 -5.63 -6.49 7.60
N VAL A 85 -6.74 -6.49 6.85
CA VAL A 85 -6.71 -6.76 5.40
C VAL A 85 -5.99 -5.67 4.64
N ASP A 86 -6.15 -4.42 5.03
CA ASP A 86 -5.44 -3.28 4.46
C ASP A 86 -3.92 -3.40 4.63
N VAL A 87 -3.44 -3.82 5.82
CA VAL A 87 -2.01 -4.06 6.08
C VAL A 87 -1.50 -5.23 5.24
N VAL A 88 -2.25 -6.33 5.17
CA VAL A 88 -1.88 -7.47 4.32
C VAL A 88 -1.88 -7.09 2.85
N GLY A 89 -2.87 -6.32 2.40
CA GLY A 89 -2.95 -5.78 1.04
C GLY A 89 -1.82 -4.79 0.73
N HIS A 90 -1.42 -3.97 1.71
CA HIS A 90 -0.27 -3.07 1.63
C HIS A 90 1.02 -3.86 1.36
N GLU A 91 1.31 -4.89 2.17
CA GLU A 91 2.50 -5.72 1.97
C GLU A 91 2.47 -6.51 0.66
N PHE A 92 1.30 -6.99 0.25
CA PHE A 92 1.14 -7.62 -1.06
C PHE A 92 1.46 -6.63 -2.19
N THR A 93 1.03 -5.37 -2.05
CA THR A 93 1.28 -4.31 -3.03
C THR A 93 2.76 -3.98 -3.16
N HIS A 94 3.53 -4.01 -2.06
CA HIS A 94 4.99 -3.93 -2.13
C HIS A 94 5.60 -5.04 -3.01
N GLY A 95 5.01 -6.24 -2.98
CA GLY A 95 5.39 -7.31 -3.90
C GLY A 95 5.11 -6.96 -5.36
N VAL A 96 3.94 -6.39 -5.64
CA VAL A 96 3.56 -5.94 -6.99
C VAL A 96 4.48 -4.82 -7.48
N THR A 97 4.71 -3.79 -6.67
CA THR A 97 5.61 -2.69 -7.02
C THR A 97 7.06 -3.16 -7.19
N SER A 98 7.53 -4.10 -6.36
CA SER A 98 8.87 -4.68 -6.47
C SER A 98 9.06 -5.52 -7.73
N SER A 99 7.98 -6.09 -8.25
CA SER A 99 7.97 -6.83 -9.52
C SER A 99 7.83 -5.90 -10.73
N SER A 100 7.46 -4.66 -10.51
CA SER A 100 7.39 -3.57 -11.50
C SER A 100 8.67 -2.72 -11.47
N ALA A 101 8.73 -1.71 -12.36
CA ALA A 101 9.85 -0.78 -12.38
C ALA A 101 9.93 0.13 -11.14
N VAL A 102 8.79 0.42 -10.49
CA VAL A 102 8.69 1.36 -9.34
C VAL A 102 9.45 0.88 -8.10
N GLY A 103 9.53 -0.43 -7.87
CA GLY A 103 10.17 -1.01 -6.69
C GLY A 103 11.69 -0.88 -6.62
N ASN A 104 12.34 -0.41 -7.68
CA ASN A 104 13.81 -0.44 -7.78
C ASN A 104 14.53 0.66 -6.97
N TYR A 105 13.82 1.69 -6.49
CA TYR A 105 14.40 2.74 -5.65
C TYR A 105 13.44 3.15 -4.55
N TYR A 106 13.73 2.69 -3.32
CA TYR A 106 12.87 2.92 -2.16
C TYR A 106 13.48 3.96 -1.22
N ALA A 107 13.40 5.24 -1.63
CA ALA A 107 13.77 6.40 -0.81
C ALA A 107 13.13 7.69 -1.38
N ASN A 108 13.03 8.72 -0.55
CA ASN A 108 12.52 10.03 -0.91
C ASN A 108 11.12 9.94 -1.58
N ALA A 109 10.88 10.76 -2.59
CA ALA A 109 9.60 10.79 -3.31
C ALA A 109 9.23 9.44 -3.94
N SER A 110 10.20 8.71 -4.51
CA SER A 110 9.94 7.41 -5.13
C SER A 110 9.49 6.37 -4.09
N GLY A 111 10.12 6.35 -2.92
CA GLY A 111 9.69 5.51 -1.80
C GLY A 111 8.33 5.93 -1.25
N ALA A 112 8.08 7.24 -1.10
CA ALA A 112 6.78 7.75 -0.65
C ALA A 112 5.64 7.42 -1.64
N ILE A 113 5.93 7.41 -2.93
CA ILE A 113 4.99 6.96 -3.96
C ILE A 113 4.71 5.46 -3.82
N ASN A 114 5.75 4.65 -3.61
CA ASN A 114 5.60 3.20 -3.38
C ASN A 114 4.71 2.93 -2.17
N GLU A 115 4.96 3.59 -1.04
CA GLU A 115 4.13 3.52 0.18
C GLU A 115 2.68 3.93 -0.09
N ALA A 116 2.48 5.02 -0.84
CA ALA A 116 1.14 5.50 -1.16
C ALA A 116 0.34 4.48 -1.99
N TYR A 117 0.96 3.87 -2.99
CA TYR A 117 0.31 2.79 -3.75
C TYR A 117 -0.05 1.61 -2.86
N SER A 118 0.82 1.26 -1.91
CA SER A 118 0.57 0.19 -0.95
C SER A 118 -0.60 0.51 -0.03
N ASP A 119 -0.67 1.73 0.50
CA ASP A 119 -1.80 2.19 1.31
C ASP A 119 -3.11 2.20 0.51
N ILE A 120 -3.10 2.75 -0.71
CA ILE A 120 -4.29 2.84 -1.57
C ILE A 120 -4.84 1.46 -1.90
N MET A 121 -3.99 0.57 -2.40
CA MET A 121 -4.44 -0.75 -2.86
C MET A 121 -4.81 -1.65 -1.69
N GLY A 122 -4.12 -1.52 -0.54
CA GLY A 122 -4.47 -2.21 0.71
C GLY A 122 -5.86 -1.81 1.19
N ASN A 123 -6.13 -0.52 1.26
CA ASN A 123 -7.43 0.01 1.69
C ASN A 123 -8.57 -0.35 0.70
N LEU A 124 -8.31 -0.28 -0.62
CA LEU A 124 -9.27 -0.74 -1.62
C LEU A 124 -9.56 -2.24 -1.48
N CYS A 125 -8.53 -3.06 -1.21
CA CYS A 125 -8.70 -4.49 -0.96
C CYS A 125 -9.61 -4.74 0.25
N GLU A 126 -9.42 -4.02 1.33
CA GLU A 126 -10.24 -4.14 2.53
C GLU A 126 -11.69 -3.72 2.29
N MET A 127 -11.91 -2.53 1.71
CA MET A 127 -13.26 -2.02 1.42
C MET A 127 -14.02 -2.93 0.45
N MET A 128 -13.39 -3.41 -0.61
CA MET A 128 -14.02 -4.31 -1.59
C MET A 128 -14.27 -5.70 -1.01
N GLY A 129 -13.45 -6.13 -0.06
CA GLY A 129 -13.63 -7.37 0.69
C GLY A 129 -14.75 -7.30 1.74
N GLY A 130 -15.26 -6.12 2.06
CA GLY A 130 -16.29 -5.90 3.08
C GLY A 130 -15.80 -6.11 4.52
N TYR A 131 -14.51 -5.90 4.77
CA TYR A 131 -13.89 -6.10 6.09
C TYR A 131 -13.95 -4.88 6.99
N THR A 132 -14.14 -3.70 6.41
CA THR A 132 -14.40 -2.48 7.16
C THR A 132 -15.85 -2.03 6.98
N SER A 133 -16.42 -1.47 8.04
CA SER A 133 -17.63 -0.65 7.97
C SER A 133 -17.27 0.82 7.83
N ASP A 134 -16.00 1.14 7.80
CA ASP A 134 -15.43 2.47 7.86
C ASP A 134 -15.22 3.01 6.45
N THR A 135 -15.74 4.22 6.22
CA THR A 135 -15.54 4.98 4.99
C THR A 135 -14.52 6.10 5.18
N GLU A 136 -13.78 6.07 6.29
CA GLU A 136 -12.83 7.13 6.64
C GLU A 136 -11.47 6.96 5.99
N TRP A 137 -11.23 5.86 5.27
CA TRP A 137 -9.97 5.61 4.60
C TRP A 137 -8.78 5.62 5.58
N LEU A 138 -8.94 4.86 6.63
CA LEU A 138 -7.89 4.61 7.63
C LEU A 138 -6.94 3.52 7.16
N VAL A 139 -5.78 3.42 7.76
CA VAL A 139 -4.79 2.36 7.52
C VAL A 139 -4.42 1.73 8.85
N GLY A 140 -4.68 0.43 8.99
CA GLY A 140 -4.29 -0.39 10.13
C GLY A 140 -5.30 -0.50 11.26
N GLU A 141 -6.50 0.07 11.16
CA GLU A 141 -7.47 0.10 12.27
C GLU A 141 -7.82 -1.29 12.80
N ASN A 142 -7.86 -2.29 11.93
CA ASN A 142 -8.15 -3.67 12.32
C ASN A 142 -6.95 -4.42 12.90
N SER A 143 -5.75 -3.84 12.86
CA SER A 143 -4.57 -4.39 13.54
C SER A 143 -4.49 -4.05 15.03
N GLY A 144 -5.36 -3.14 15.50
CA GLY A 144 -5.33 -2.57 16.85
C GLY A 144 -4.66 -1.19 16.93
N TYR A 145 -4.11 -0.69 15.81
CA TYR A 145 -3.49 0.64 15.74
C TYR A 145 -3.73 1.29 14.37
N ILE A 146 -4.14 2.56 14.36
CA ILE A 146 -4.30 3.35 13.15
C ILE A 146 -2.97 4.05 12.85
N PHE A 147 -2.37 3.71 11.73
CA PHE A 147 -1.09 4.29 11.32
C PHE A 147 -1.28 5.63 10.59
N ARG A 148 -2.24 5.69 9.68
CA ARG A 148 -2.45 6.78 8.75
C ARG A 148 -3.93 6.96 8.43
N SER A 149 -4.27 8.12 7.85
CA SER A 149 -5.59 8.38 7.27
C SER A 149 -5.44 9.06 5.92
N MET A 150 -6.02 8.47 4.88
CA MET A 150 -6.05 9.08 3.55
C MET A 150 -7.10 10.20 3.45
N SER A 151 -8.13 10.16 4.29
CA SER A 151 -9.16 11.22 4.34
C SER A 151 -8.73 12.43 5.14
N SER A 152 -7.97 12.23 6.22
CA SER A 152 -7.55 13.27 7.18
C SER A 152 -6.07 13.12 7.60
N PRO A 153 -5.10 13.24 6.66
CA PRO A 153 -3.69 12.98 6.97
C PRO A 153 -3.14 13.84 8.11
N MET A 154 -3.59 15.10 8.21
CA MET A 154 -3.13 16.05 9.23
C MET A 154 -3.43 15.58 10.67
N ASP A 155 -4.51 14.82 10.89
CA ASP A 155 -4.87 14.30 12.21
C ASP A 155 -3.86 13.23 12.67
N TYR A 156 -3.17 12.61 11.71
CA TYR A 156 -2.09 11.62 11.92
C TYR A 156 -0.70 12.22 11.67
N LYS A 157 -0.58 13.55 11.70
CA LYS A 157 0.68 14.29 11.52
C LYS A 157 1.37 14.00 10.18
N GLN A 158 0.61 13.73 9.14
CA GLN A 158 1.11 13.55 7.79
C GLN A 158 0.81 14.78 6.92
N PRO A 159 1.66 15.09 5.90
CA PRO A 159 1.49 16.26 5.06
C PRO A 159 0.34 16.08 4.05
N VAL A 160 -0.28 17.19 3.69
CA VAL A 160 -1.25 17.28 2.58
C VAL A 160 -0.71 18.09 1.41
N LYS A 161 0.54 18.59 1.52
CA LYS A 161 1.15 19.51 0.56
C LYS A 161 2.68 19.39 0.62
N LEU A 162 3.36 19.42 -0.54
CA LEU A 162 4.81 19.48 -0.62
C LEU A 162 5.33 20.72 0.10
N GLY A 163 6.34 20.53 0.96
CA GLY A 163 6.91 21.62 1.77
C GLY A 163 5.97 22.16 2.86
N GLY A 164 4.78 21.58 3.03
CA GLY A 164 3.81 21.96 4.06
C GLY A 164 4.12 21.42 5.45
N THR A 165 3.17 21.58 6.36
CA THR A 165 3.27 21.03 7.72
C THR A 165 3.43 19.52 7.66
N TYR A 166 4.33 18.98 8.48
CA TYR A 166 4.72 17.55 8.56
C TYR A 166 5.44 16.98 7.34
N TYR A 167 5.68 17.75 6.29
CA TYR A 167 6.46 17.28 5.15
C TYR A 167 7.93 17.04 5.54
N MET A 168 8.44 15.87 5.20
CA MET A 168 9.87 15.56 5.35
C MET A 168 10.61 15.83 4.03
N PRO A 169 11.64 16.69 4.04
CA PRO A 169 12.39 17.01 2.84
C PRO A 169 13.22 15.80 2.36
N PRO A 170 13.51 15.70 1.06
CA PRO A 170 14.38 14.66 0.53
C PRO A 170 15.79 14.76 1.13
N THR A 171 16.48 13.64 1.17
CA THR A 171 17.84 13.53 1.71
C THR A 171 18.76 12.79 0.75
N ASP A 172 20.06 13.15 0.76
CA ASP A 172 21.12 12.45 0.05
C ASP A 172 21.66 11.24 0.86
N THR A 173 21.29 11.14 2.13
CA THR A 173 21.69 10.06 3.06
C THR A 173 20.47 9.35 3.64
N PRO A 174 19.72 8.57 2.84
CA PRO A 174 18.53 7.88 3.34
C PRO A 174 18.90 6.86 4.43
N SER A 175 18.19 6.93 5.56
CA SER A 175 18.32 6.00 6.70
C SER A 175 16.94 5.70 7.27
N PRO A 176 16.57 4.42 7.48
CA PRO A 176 15.29 4.07 8.06
C PRO A 176 15.08 4.69 9.45
N GLU A 177 16.12 4.67 10.29
CA GLU A 177 16.04 5.09 11.69
C GLU A 177 16.12 6.62 11.85
N GLU A 178 16.88 7.31 10.99
CA GLU A 178 17.19 8.72 11.19
C GLU A 178 16.21 9.65 10.47
N ASN A 179 15.74 9.25 9.28
CA ASN A 179 14.97 10.14 8.42
C ASN A 179 13.90 9.44 7.59
N ASP A 180 13.45 8.25 8.01
CA ASP A 180 12.40 7.51 7.30
C ASP A 180 12.73 7.38 5.79
N LEU A 181 13.99 7.09 5.45
CA LEU A 181 14.50 7.02 4.08
C LEU A 181 14.19 8.28 3.24
N GLY A 182 14.13 9.44 3.87
CA GLY A 182 13.69 10.71 3.26
C GLY A 182 12.17 10.88 3.26
N GLY A 183 11.51 10.34 4.29
CA GLY A 183 10.10 10.50 4.55
C GLY A 183 9.20 9.59 3.71
N VAL A 184 9.58 8.33 3.48
CA VAL A 184 8.78 7.43 2.63
C VAL A 184 7.40 7.17 3.20
N HIS A 185 7.29 6.81 4.48
CA HIS A 185 6.01 6.61 5.15
C HIS A 185 5.33 7.93 5.49
N GLN A 186 6.13 8.94 5.88
CA GLN A 186 5.60 10.24 6.27
C GLN A 186 4.93 10.96 5.10
N ASN A 187 5.55 10.97 3.92
CA ASN A 187 5.07 11.70 2.74
C ASN A 187 4.14 10.88 1.84
N SER A 188 3.88 9.61 2.15
CA SER A 188 2.96 8.75 1.36
C SER A 188 1.57 9.37 1.25
N SER A 189 1.13 10.05 2.30
CA SER A 189 -0.18 10.71 2.36
C SER A 189 -0.43 11.71 1.23
N LEU A 190 0.62 12.34 0.68
CA LEU A 190 0.49 13.28 -0.44
C LEU A 190 -0.19 12.66 -1.65
N LEU A 191 0.19 11.43 -1.99
CA LEU A 191 -0.42 10.69 -3.10
C LEU A 191 -1.62 9.86 -2.63
N ALA A 192 -1.55 9.25 -1.45
CA ALA A 192 -2.64 8.41 -0.93
C ALA A 192 -3.97 9.17 -0.81
N GLN A 193 -3.92 10.45 -0.44
CA GLN A 193 -5.11 11.30 -0.38
C GLN A 193 -5.82 11.47 -1.74
N MET A 194 -5.13 11.27 -2.86
CA MET A 194 -5.73 11.39 -4.20
C MET A 194 -6.79 10.33 -4.44
N ALA A 195 -6.64 9.12 -3.88
CA ALA A 195 -7.65 8.08 -3.96
C ALA A 195 -8.93 8.51 -3.23
N TYR A 196 -8.81 9.00 -2.00
CA TYR A 196 -9.98 9.54 -1.28
C TYR A 196 -10.68 10.67 -2.05
N ILE A 197 -9.93 11.57 -2.68
CA ILE A 197 -10.48 12.67 -3.48
C ILE A 197 -11.25 12.14 -4.70
N LEU A 198 -10.71 11.13 -5.40
CA LEU A 198 -11.39 10.48 -6.54
C LEU A 198 -12.68 9.79 -6.10
N TYR A 199 -12.64 9.05 -4.99
CA TYR A 199 -13.83 8.42 -4.40
C TYR A 199 -14.90 9.45 -4.07
N LYS A 200 -14.53 10.58 -3.44
CA LYS A 200 -15.45 11.69 -3.14
C LYS A 200 -16.00 12.36 -4.40
N ALA A 201 -15.26 12.32 -5.51
CA ALA A 201 -15.72 12.79 -6.81
C ALA A 201 -16.65 11.78 -7.51
N GLY A 202 -16.89 10.61 -6.88
CA GLY A 202 -17.82 9.59 -7.35
C GLY A 202 -17.20 8.49 -8.22
N MET A 203 -15.87 8.30 -8.16
CA MET A 203 -15.23 7.12 -8.74
C MET A 203 -15.60 5.90 -7.88
N SER A 204 -15.96 4.80 -8.53
CA SER A 204 -16.25 3.55 -7.83
C SER A 204 -14.95 2.84 -7.42
N LEU A 205 -15.01 1.95 -6.41
CA LEU A 205 -13.83 1.19 -5.96
C LEU A 205 -13.22 0.32 -7.07
N ASP A 206 -14.05 -0.24 -7.98
CA ASP A 206 -13.56 -1.00 -9.13
C ASP A 206 -12.83 -0.12 -10.15
N GLU A 207 -13.32 1.09 -10.39
CA GLU A 207 -12.64 2.06 -11.24
C GLU A 207 -11.32 2.51 -10.63
N GLU A 208 -11.30 2.79 -9.32
CA GLU A 208 -10.06 3.13 -8.61
C GLU A 208 -9.04 2.00 -8.67
N ARG A 209 -9.44 0.78 -8.33
CA ARG A 209 -8.57 -0.39 -8.41
C ARG A 209 -7.90 -0.52 -9.78
N SER A 210 -8.68 -0.38 -10.84
CA SER A 210 -8.17 -0.45 -12.23
C SER A 210 -7.25 0.71 -12.56
N LEU A 211 -7.62 1.94 -12.17
CA LEU A 211 -6.83 3.15 -12.38
C LEU A 211 -5.44 3.04 -11.75
N TRP A 212 -5.41 2.70 -10.46
CA TRP A 212 -4.16 2.62 -9.71
C TRP A 212 -3.25 1.50 -10.21
N LEU A 213 -3.78 0.29 -10.47
CA LEU A 213 -2.96 -0.81 -10.99
C LEU A 213 -2.38 -0.48 -12.37
N THR A 214 -3.20 0.04 -13.30
CA THR A 214 -2.72 0.44 -14.63
C THR A 214 -1.62 1.50 -14.53
N SER A 215 -1.75 2.44 -13.59
CA SER A 215 -0.74 3.49 -13.43
C SER A 215 0.61 2.96 -12.94
N ILE A 216 0.64 1.94 -12.07
CA ILE A 216 1.90 1.30 -11.62
C ILE A 216 2.72 0.78 -12.81
N GLU A 217 2.06 0.18 -13.80
CA GLU A 217 2.71 -0.39 -14.99
C GLU A 217 3.34 0.68 -15.91
N LEU A 218 2.92 1.94 -15.78
CA LEU A 218 3.43 3.06 -16.58
C LEU A 218 4.59 3.81 -15.92
N LEU A 219 4.94 3.48 -14.67
CA LEU A 219 5.95 4.19 -13.90
C LEU A 219 7.36 3.65 -14.13
N THR A 220 8.35 4.46 -13.78
CA THR A 220 9.79 4.15 -13.88
C THR A 220 10.43 4.06 -12.49
N PRO A 221 11.65 3.51 -12.34
CA PRO A 221 12.29 3.30 -11.04
C PRO A 221 12.49 4.56 -10.20
N THR A 222 12.73 5.69 -10.83
CA THR A 222 12.99 6.98 -10.15
C THR A 222 11.84 7.95 -10.40
N VAL A 223 10.63 7.49 -10.06
CA VAL A 223 9.41 8.25 -10.29
C VAL A 223 9.27 9.41 -9.31
N GLY A 224 8.77 10.54 -9.82
CA GLY A 224 8.29 11.68 -9.04
C GLY A 224 6.80 11.91 -9.21
N TYR A 225 6.25 12.86 -8.47
CA TYR A 225 4.81 13.12 -8.49
C TYR A 225 4.27 13.56 -9.87
N LYS A 226 5.08 14.27 -10.67
CA LYS A 226 4.68 14.70 -12.03
C LYS A 226 4.51 13.52 -12.97
N GLU A 227 5.38 12.53 -12.86
CA GLU A 227 5.31 11.30 -13.64
C GLU A 227 4.10 10.45 -13.21
N VAL A 228 3.82 10.38 -11.90
CA VAL A 228 2.60 9.73 -11.38
C VAL A 228 1.35 10.42 -11.91
N HIS A 229 1.29 11.75 -11.88
CA HIS A 229 0.17 12.50 -12.44
C HIS A 229 -0.06 12.14 -13.91
N ALA A 230 1.00 12.16 -14.72
CA ALA A 230 0.90 11.79 -16.14
C ALA A 230 0.43 10.35 -16.34
N ALA A 231 0.95 9.40 -15.55
CA ALA A 231 0.53 8.00 -15.58
C ALA A 231 -0.95 7.84 -15.22
N LEU A 232 -1.44 8.52 -14.19
CA LEU A 232 -2.84 8.50 -13.80
C LEU A 232 -3.76 9.06 -14.90
N LEU A 233 -3.39 10.18 -15.55
CA LEU A 233 -4.17 10.72 -16.66
C LEU A 233 -4.24 9.75 -17.85
N MET A 234 -3.14 9.07 -18.16
CA MET A 234 -3.13 8.02 -19.19
C MET A 234 -3.98 6.82 -18.78
N SER A 235 -3.94 6.43 -17.50
CA SER A 235 -4.71 5.31 -16.97
C SER A 235 -6.23 5.56 -17.03
N VAL A 236 -6.68 6.82 -16.90
CA VAL A 236 -8.08 7.20 -17.15
C VAL A 236 -8.49 6.84 -18.58
N ASP A 237 -7.64 7.14 -19.56
CA ASP A 237 -7.94 6.82 -20.98
C ASP A 237 -7.88 5.31 -21.25
N ILE A 238 -6.83 4.63 -20.76
CA ILE A 238 -6.62 3.20 -20.98
C ILE A 238 -7.79 2.38 -20.42
N ASN A 239 -8.30 2.75 -19.26
CA ASN A 239 -9.42 2.05 -18.61
C ASN A 239 -10.81 2.58 -19.11
N GLY A 240 -10.84 3.55 -20.00
CA GLY A 240 -12.10 4.11 -20.52
C GLY A 240 -12.96 4.80 -19.46
N LEU A 241 -12.33 5.37 -18.43
CA LEU A 241 -13.01 6.05 -17.32
C LEU A 241 -13.51 7.44 -17.75
N ASP A 242 -14.41 8.01 -16.96
CA ASP A 242 -14.93 9.36 -17.23
C ASP A 242 -13.79 10.39 -17.23
N ALA A 243 -13.67 11.12 -18.34
CA ALA A 243 -12.61 12.12 -18.53
C ALA A 243 -12.61 13.23 -17.46
N ARG A 244 -13.73 13.47 -16.75
CA ARG A 244 -13.81 14.42 -15.64
C ARG A 244 -12.79 14.13 -14.52
N TYR A 245 -12.41 12.86 -14.33
CA TYR A 245 -11.44 12.47 -13.32
C TYR A 245 -10.03 13.01 -13.59
N LYS A 246 -9.71 13.34 -14.86
CA LYS A 246 -8.46 14.03 -15.19
C LYS A 246 -8.40 15.44 -14.61
N ASP A 247 -9.52 16.15 -14.64
CA ASP A 247 -9.60 17.50 -14.06
C ASP A 247 -9.51 17.41 -12.53
N VAL A 248 -10.22 16.46 -11.91
CA VAL A 248 -10.14 16.19 -10.46
C VAL A 248 -8.72 15.90 -10.03
N LEU A 249 -8.02 14.98 -10.70
CA LEU A 249 -6.60 14.66 -10.43
C LEU A 249 -5.72 15.89 -10.59
N THR A 250 -5.88 16.63 -11.70
CA THR A 250 -5.02 17.79 -11.98
C THR A 250 -5.20 18.88 -10.93
N GLU A 251 -6.44 19.15 -10.51
CA GLU A 251 -6.72 20.12 -9.44
C GLU A 251 -6.16 19.66 -8.09
N ALA A 252 -6.32 18.39 -7.74
CA ALA A 252 -5.81 17.83 -6.49
C ALA A 252 -4.28 17.86 -6.43
N PHE A 253 -3.59 17.47 -7.51
CA PHE A 253 -2.13 17.53 -7.60
C PHE A 253 -1.59 18.97 -7.51
N ARG A 254 -2.28 19.94 -8.12
CA ARG A 254 -1.93 21.37 -7.97
C ARG A 254 -2.14 21.86 -6.55
N ALA A 255 -3.24 21.49 -5.91
CA ALA A 255 -3.51 21.89 -4.53
C ALA A 255 -2.47 21.36 -3.54
N ALA A 256 -1.87 20.21 -3.84
CA ALA A 256 -0.78 19.62 -3.09
C ALA A 256 0.62 20.08 -3.52
N ASP A 257 0.74 21.05 -4.44
CA ASP A 257 2.00 21.53 -5.05
C ASP A 257 2.85 20.41 -5.69
N MET A 258 2.23 19.33 -6.14
CA MET A 258 2.93 18.20 -6.78
C MET A 258 3.19 18.40 -8.28
N ILE A 259 2.47 19.37 -8.90
CA ILE A 259 2.65 19.80 -10.32
C ILE A 259 2.52 21.30 -10.46
#